data_641dcb05fc2683eaf640f0be60627218
#
_entry.id   641dcb05fc2683eaf640f0be60627218
#
_cell.length_a   1.000
_cell.length_b   1.000
_cell.length_c   1.000
_cell.angle_alpha   90.00
_cell.angle_beta   90.00
_cell.angle_gamma   90.00
#
_symmetry.space_group_name_H-M   'P 1'
#
loop_
_entity.id
_entity.type
_entity.pdbx_description
1 polymer ?
#
loop_
_entity_poly.entity_id
_entity_poly.type
_entity_poly.pdbx_seq_one_letter_code
_entity_poly.pdbx_strand_id
1 'polypeptide(L)'
;MLGWEHVRWKGYLGAAALAFAAGAFVASTSIAARAGSARAAEAPAHRHPSAGSTGDSFQALMDEATARMHEGMAITPSGDPDVDFARMMIPHHQGAVDMARVELRYGRDERLRRLAQGIIVEQQQEIETMRTVLQSLAAATSPTAPGPR
;
A
#
# COMPACT_ATOMS: atom_id res chain seq x y z
N MET A 1 -17.37 34.84 -8.09
CA MET A 1 -18.36 33.84 -8.50
C MET A 1 -17.92 33.24 -9.83
N LEU A 2 -17.24 32.14 -9.83
CA LEU A 2 -16.91 31.35 -11.02
C LEU A 2 -17.27 29.90 -10.71
N GLY A 3 -18.29 29.44 -11.44
CA GLY A 3 -18.97 28.18 -11.19
C GLY A 3 -18.16 26.96 -11.59
N TRP A 4 -18.21 25.96 -10.75
CA TRP A 4 -17.69 24.60 -10.92
C TRP A 4 -18.73 23.67 -11.57
N GLU A 5 -19.31 24.09 -12.68
CA GLU A 5 -20.25 23.23 -13.41
C GLU A 5 -19.59 22.74 -14.69
N HIS A 6 -19.65 21.42 -14.89
CA HIS A 6 -19.33 20.64 -16.09
C HIS A 6 -17.95 19.93 -16.19
N VAL A 7 -17.68 19.01 -15.28
CA VAL A 7 -16.91 17.80 -15.67
C VAL A 7 -17.91 16.67 -15.91
N ARG A 8 -18.40 16.54 -17.14
CA ARG A 8 -19.24 15.42 -17.57
C ARG A 8 -18.35 14.18 -17.79
N TRP A 9 -18.41 13.24 -16.88
CA TRP A 9 -17.93 11.89 -17.10
C TRP A 9 -18.84 11.21 -18.12
N LYS A 10 -18.38 11.07 -19.37
CA LYS A 10 -19.05 10.21 -20.35
C LYS A 10 -18.74 8.76 -20.00
N GLY A 11 -19.79 8.06 -19.53
CA GLY A 11 -19.73 6.65 -19.16
C GLY A 11 -19.38 5.75 -20.33
N TYR A 12 -18.50 4.82 -20.09
CA TYR A 12 -18.35 3.62 -20.91
C TYR A 12 -19.23 2.52 -20.31
N LEU A 13 -20.48 2.43 -20.83
CA LEU A 13 -21.33 1.27 -20.67
C LEU A 13 -21.01 0.31 -21.82
N GLY A 14 -20.13 -0.65 -21.59
CA GLY A 14 -19.95 -1.81 -22.43
C GLY A 14 -20.71 -2.98 -21.83
N ALA A 15 -21.95 -3.19 -22.28
CA ALA A 15 -22.73 -4.37 -21.96
C ALA A 15 -22.22 -5.56 -22.78
N ALA A 16 -21.57 -6.53 -22.12
CA ALA A 16 -21.36 -7.86 -22.66
C ALA A 16 -22.34 -8.81 -22.00
N ALA A 17 -23.44 -9.07 -22.69
CA ALA A 17 -24.40 -10.14 -22.37
C ALA A 17 -23.78 -11.47 -22.79
N LEU A 18 -23.47 -12.35 -21.86
CA LEU A 18 -23.16 -13.76 -22.10
C LEU A 18 -24.36 -14.59 -21.63
N ALA A 19 -25.07 -15.12 -22.61
CA ALA A 19 -26.13 -16.10 -22.41
C ALA A 19 -25.55 -17.44 -21.97
N PHE A 20 -25.90 -17.92 -20.78
CA PHE A 20 -25.66 -19.30 -20.36
C PHE A 20 -26.88 -20.15 -20.69
N ALA A 21 -26.68 -21.06 -21.64
CA ALA A 21 -27.63 -22.11 -21.97
C ALA A 21 -27.63 -23.17 -20.84
N ALA A 22 -28.84 -23.47 -20.36
CA ALA A 22 -29.10 -24.54 -19.42
C ALA A 22 -28.98 -25.90 -20.13
N GLY A 23 -28.07 -26.75 -19.64
CA GLY A 23 -27.98 -28.15 -19.98
C GLY A 23 -28.18 -28.97 -18.72
N ALA A 24 -29.40 -29.49 -18.51
CA ALA A 24 -29.71 -30.47 -17.48
C ALA A 24 -29.17 -31.84 -17.92
N PHE A 25 -28.30 -32.44 -17.13
CA PHE A 25 -27.98 -33.86 -17.24
C PHE A 25 -28.06 -34.49 -15.84
N VAL A 26 -29.17 -35.22 -15.63
CA VAL A 26 -29.41 -36.05 -14.46
C VAL A 26 -28.76 -37.41 -14.72
N ALA A 27 -27.79 -37.77 -13.93
CA ALA A 27 -27.32 -39.16 -13.80
C ALA A 27 -27.07 -39.47 -12.32
N SER A 28 -28.06 -40.16 -11.74
CA SER A 28 -27.95 -40.80 -10.43
C SER A 28 -27.08 -42.03 -10.53
N THR A 29 -25.96 -42.07 -9.83
CA THR A 29 -25.32 -43.35 -9.47
C THR A 29 -24.91 -43.28 -8.00
N SER A 30 -25.66 -44.05 -7.20
CA SER A 30 -25.34 -44.36 -5.82
C SER A 30 -24.08 -45.26 -5.78
N ILE A 31 -23.00 -44.82 -5.16
CA ILE A 31 -21.89 -45.66 -4.79
C ILE A 31 -21.59 -45.52 -3.29
N ALA A 32 -21.59 -46.64 -2.65
CA ALA A 32 -21.48 -46.90 -1.22
C ALA A 32 -20.34 -46.19 -0.51
N ALA A 33 -20.66 -45.74 0.70
CA ALA A 33 -19.73 -45.25 1.68
C ALA A 33 -18.63 -46.31 1.98
N ARG A 34 -17.37 -45.94 1.73
CA ARG A 34 -16.24 -46.61 2.31
C ARG A 34 -15.45 -45.58 3.13
N ALA A 35 -15.65 -45.66 4.45
CA ALA A 35 -14.84 -44.92 5.41
C ALA A 35 -13.38 -45.34 5.28
N GLY A 36 -12.60 -44.51 4.60
CA GLY A 36 -11.15 -44.58 4.57
C GLY A 36 -10.65 -43.34 5.25
N SER A 37 -10.03 -43.49 6.42
CA SER A 37 -9.28 -42.44 7.12
C SER A 37 -8.21 -41.87 6.18
N ALA A 38 -8.50 -40.78 5.48
CA ALA A 38 -7.49 -40.00 4.81
C ALA A 38 -6.77 -39.19 5.88
N ARG A 39 -5.63 -39.71 6.33
CA ARG A 39 -4.61 -38.99 7.06
C ARG A 39 -4.27 -37.74 6.22
N ALA A 40 -4.61 -36.56 6.73
CA ALA A 40 -4.21 -35.29 6.12
C ALA A 40 -2.68 -35.33 6.02
N ALA A 41 -2.17 -35.35 4.79
CA ALA A 41 -0.78 -35.08 4.52
C ALA A 41 -0.52 -33.62 4.88
N GLU A 42 0.09 -33.38 6.03
CA GLU A 42 0.69 -32.10 6.38
C GLU A 42 1.66 -31.73 5.25
N ALA A 43 1.33 -30.65 4.54
CA ALA A 43 2.27 -30.03 3.63
C ALA A 43 3.55 -29.70 4.42
N PRO A 44 4.75 -29.93 3.84
CA PRO A 44 5.98 -29.63 4.55
C PRO A 44 6.02 -28.15 4.86
N ALA A 45 5.98 -27.80 6.14
CA ALA A 45 6.25 -26.47 6.60
C ALA A 45 7.64 -26.10 6.08
N HIS A 46 7.71 -25.13 5.18
CA HIS A 46 8.97 -24.54 4.74
C HIS A 46 9.64 -23.92 5.97
N ARG A 47 10.51 -24.68 6.64
CA ARG A 47 11.42 -24.17 7.65
C ARG A 47 12.39 -23.27 6.94
N HIS A 48 12.16 -21.95 7.05
CA HIS A 48 13.21 -20.99 6.77
C HIS A 48 14.36 -21.24 7.75
N PRO A 49 15.61 -21.31 7.30
CA PRO A 49 16.74 -21.44 8.21
C PRO A 49 16.81 -20.18 9.07
N SER A 50 16.57 -20.33 10.37
CA SER A 50 16.83 -19.31 11.38
C SER A 50 18.34 -19.18 11.53
N ALA A 51 18.95 -18.25 10.82
CA ALA A 51 20.33 -17.84 11.04
C ALA A 51 20.43 -16.33 10.86
N GLY A 52 20.32 -15.62 11.94
CA GLY A 52 20.46 -14.18 12.03
C GLY A 52 19.84 -13.72 13.34
N SER A 53 20.46 -12.78 14.04
CA SER A 53 19.87 -12.12 15.19
C SER A 53 18.43 -11.70 14.87
N THR A 54 17.51 -11.85 15.79
CA THR A 54 16.05 -11.59 15.60
C THR A 54 15.73 -10.19 15.06
N GLY A 55 16.68 -9.25 15.07
CA GLY A 55 16.54 -7.90 14.54
C GLY A 55 16.82 -7.72 13.04
N ASP A 56 17.49 -8.68 12.38
CA ASP A 56 18.01 -8.55 11.00
C ASP A 56 17.30 -9.47 9.99
N SER A 57 16.16 -10.08 10.33
CA SER A 57 15.40 -10.90 9.39
C SER A 57 14.55 -10.00 8.46
N PHE A 58 14.26 -10.50 7.25
CA PHE A 58 13.33 -9.83 6.33
C PHE A 58 12.02 -9.43 7.03
N GLN A 59 11.41 -10.38 7.75
CA GLN A 59 10.13 -10.15 8.42
C GLN A 59 10.26 -9.08 9.50
N ALA A 60 11.27 -9.14 10.35
CA ALA A 60 11.48 -8.15 11.42
C ALA A 60 11.65 -6.73 10.88
N LEU A 61 12.41 -6.55 9.79
CA LEU A 61 12.61 -5.24 9.17
C LEU A 61 11.34 -4.74 8.46
N MET A 62 10.54 -5.63 7.85
CA MET A 62 9.24 -5.28 7.27
C MET A 62 8.24 -4.85 8.33
N ASP A 63 8.18 -5.58 9.45
CA ASP A 63 7.30 -5.27 10.58
C ASP A 63 7.69 -3.92 11.22
N GLU A 64 8.97 -3.66 11.38
CA GLU A 64 9.49 -2.38 11.89
C GLU A 64 9.17 -1.22 10.96
N ALA A 65 9.36 -1.36 9.64
CA ALA A 65 9.00 -0.34 8.66
C ALA A 65 7.49 -0.05 8.69
N THR A 66 6.66 -1.10 8.78
CA THR A 66 5.21 -0.99 8.86
C THR A 66 4.77 -0.29 10.15
N ALA A 67 5.35 -0.64 11.29
CA ALA A 67 5.03 -0.03 12.58
C ALA A 67 5.35 1.48 12.59
N ARG A 68 6.54 1.88 12.11
CA ARG A 68 6.92 3.30 11.99
C ARG A 68 6.00 4.08 11.06
N MET A 69 5.59 3.46 9.94
CA MET A 69 4.65 4.06 9.02
C MET A 69 3.30 4.35 9.71
N HIS A 70 2.73 3.35 10.38
CA HIS A 70 1.44 3.50 11.06
C HIS A 70 1.51 4.54 12.20
N GLU A 71 2.58 4.53 12.99
CA GLU A 71 2.80 5.52 14.04
C GLU A 71 2.86 6.94 13.47
N GLY A 72 3.62 7.14 12.38
CA GLY A 72 3.74 8.44 11.75
C GLY A 72 2.45 8.95 11.11
N MET A 73 1.58 8.03 10.64
CA MET A 73 0.28 8.39 10.05
C MET A 73 -0.77 8.78 11.10
N ALA A 74 -0.56 8.50 12.37
CA ALA A 74 -1.46 8.84 13.47
C ALA A 74 -1.35 10.33 13.82
N ILE A 75 -1.91 11.20 12.97
CA ILE A 75 -1.87 12.65 13.16
C ILE A 75 -3.09 13.18 13.94
N THR A 76 -2.90 14.33 14.59
CA THR A 76 -4.03 15.15 15.04
C THR A 76 -4.45 16.07 13.90
N PRO A 77 -5.74 16.07 13.47
CA PRO A 77 -6.20 16.93 12.40
C PRO A 77 -5.94 18.42 12.69
N SER A 78 -5.39 19.12 11.72
CA SER A 78 -5.12 20.57 11.81
C SER A 78 -6.35 21.42 11.44
N GLY A 79 -7.29 20.82 10.70
CA GLY A 79 -8.43 21.48 10.10
C GLY A 79 -8.16 21.99 8.68
N ASP A 80 -6.93 21.87 8.19
CA ASP A 80 -6.56 22.15 6.81
C ASP A 80 -6.29 20.80 6.09
N PRO A 81 -7.12 20.43 5.10
CA PRO A 81 -7.01 19.14 4.43
C PRO A 81 -5.68 18.96 3.67
N ASP A 82 -5.07 20.01 3.14
CA ASP A 82 -3.80 19.92 2.44
C ASP A 82 -2.65 19.66 3.41
N VAL A 83 -2.68 20.31 4.57
CA VAL A 83 -1.73 20.06 5.66
C VAL A 83 -1.87 18.65 6.20
N ASP A 84 -3.10 18.22 6.47
CA ASP A 84 -3.37 16.89 7.05
C ASP A 84 -3.01 15.78 6.04
N PHE A 85 -3.33 15.95 4.76
CA PHE A 85 -2.92 15.03 3.71
C PHE A 85 -1.39 14.88 3.66
N ALA A 86 -0.67 15.99 3.56
CA ALA A 86 0.78 15.95 3.46
C ALA A 86 1.45 15.34 4.72
N ARG A 87 0.94 15.66 5.91
CA ARG A 87 1.43 15.09 7.18
C ARG A 87 1.25 13.58 7.27
N MET A 88 0.14 13.04 6.77
CA MET A 88 -0.11 11.59 6.72
C MET A 88 0.69 10.90 5.61
N MET A 89 0.78 11.51 4.43
CA MET A 89 1.41 10.88 3.29
C MET A 89 2.93 10.83 3.37
N ILE A 90 3.58 11.77 4.04
CA ILE A 90 5.03 11.73 4.26
C ILE A 90 5.46 10.43 4.97
N PRO A 91 4.94 10.07 6.15
CA PRO A 91 5.31 8.81 6.79
C PRO A 91 4.84 7.57 6.02
N HIS A 92 3.72 7.63 5.29
CA HIS A 92 3.28 6.56 4.40
C HIS A 92 4.33 6.26 3.32
N HIS A 93 4.80 7.31 2.63
CA HIS A 93 5.82 7.20 1.59
C HIS A 93 7.16 6.76 2.16
N GLN A 94 7.53 7.26 3.34
CA GLN A 94 8.74 6.81 4.03
C GLN A 94 8.70 5.32 4.34
N GLY A 95 7.56 4.80 4.78
CA GLY A 95 7.36 3.36 4.98
C GLY A 95 7.55 2.56 3.70
N ALA A 96 7.01 3.03 2.56
CA ALA A 96 7.22 2.39 1.26
C ALA A 96 8.71 2.36 0.86
N VAL A 97 9.45 3.45 1.08
CA VAL A 97 10.91 3.53 0.86
C VAL A 97 11.65 2.52 1.74
N ASP A 98 11.29 2.42 3.02
CA ASP A 98 11.95 1.50 3.96
C ASP A 98 11.68 0.04 3.58
N MET A 99 10.43 -0.32 3.24
CA MET A 99 10.08 -1.66 2.73
C MET A 99 10.79 -1.99 1.41
N ALA A 100 10.91 -1.02 0.50
CA ALA A 100 11.65 -1.20 -0.75
C ALA A 100 13.14 -1.47 -0.52
N ARG A 101 13.76 -0.83 0.48
CA ARG A 101 15.14 -1.12 0.89
C ARG A 101 15.30 -2.54 1.43
N VAL A 102 14.31 -3.04 2.18
CA VAL A 102 14.28 -4.42 2.67
C VAL A 102 14.19 -5.40 1.49
N GLU A 103 13.34 -5.11 0.49
CA GLU A 103 13.26 -5.89 -0.75
C GLU A 103 14.61 -5.92 -1.48
N LEU A 104 15.32 -4.80 -1.60
CA LEU A 104 16.64 -4.75 -2.22
C LEU A 104 17.70 -5.57 -1.46
N ARG A 105 17.56 -5.72 -0.14
CA ARG A 105 18.49 -6.50 0.70
C ARG A 105 18.23 -8.01 0.61
N TYR A 106 16.96 -8.43 0.54
CA TYR A 106 16.56 -9.83 0.70
C TYR A 106 15.92 -10.45 -0.53
N GLY A 107 15.27 -9.65 -1.36
CA GLY A 107 14.57 -10.08 -2.56
C GLY A 107 15.51 -10.60 -3.64
N ARG A 108 15.04 -11.60 -4.40
CA ARG A 108 15.82 -12.27 -5.44
C ARG A 108 15.23 -12.09 -6.84
N ASP A 109 13.96 -11.74 -6.95
CA ASP A 109 13.32 -11.50 -8.26
C ASP A 109 13.76 -10.13 -8.79
N GLU A 110 14.41 -10.13 -9.95
CA GLU A 110 14.96 -8.92 -10.57
C GLU A 110 13.89 -7.89 -10.94
N ARG A 111 12.65 -8.31 -11.17
CA ARG A 111 11.53 -7.39 -11.49
C ARG A 111 11.11 -6.65 -10.24
N LEU A 112 11.01 -7.35 -9.09
CA LEU A 112 10.68 -6.74 -7.79
C LEU A 112 11.80 -5.83 -7.31
N ARG A 113 13.06 -6.22 -7.50
CA ARG A 113 14.21 -5.39 -7.17
C ARG A 113 14.24 -4.08 -7.98
N ARG A 114 13.95 -4.16 -9.30
CA ARG A 114 13.82 -2.95 -10.14
C ARG A 114 12.66 -2.07 -9.72
N LEU A 115 11.51 -2.68 -9.38
CA LEU A 115 10.36 -1.95 -8.84
C LEU A 115 10.73 -1.25 -7.55
N ALA A 116 11.40 -1.92 -6.61
CA ALA A 116 11.86 -1.34 -5.35
C ALA A 116 12.80 -0.15 -5.55
N GLN A 117 13.71 -0.21 -6.53
CA GLN A 117 14.56 0.94 -6.89
C GLN A 117 13.72 2.14 -7.39
N GLY A 118 12.72 1.89 -8.23
CA GLY A 118 11.79 2.92 -8.71
C GLY A 118 11.01 3.55 -7.55
N ILE A 119 10.44 2.74 -6.66
CA ILE A 119 9.73 3.19 -5.46
C ILE A 119 10.59 4.13 -4.62
N ILE A 120 11.86 3.78 -4.37
CA ILE A 120 12.75 4.63 -3.57
C ILE A 120 12.90 6.02 -4.20
N VAL A 121 13.14 6.08 -5.50
CA VAL A 121 13.36 7.36 -6.20
C VAL A 121 12.09 8.20 -6.23
N GLU A 122 10.97 7.62 -6.66
CA GLU A 122 9.69 8.32 -6.82
C GLU A 122 9.15 8.81 -5.46
N GLN A 123 9.11 7.93 -4.47
CA GLN A 123 8.58 8.28 -3.15
C GLN A 123 9.42 9.34 -2.42
N GLN A 124 10.74 9.34 -2.61
CA GLN A 124 11.59 10.41 -2.06
C GLN A 124 11.30 11.78 -2.70
N GLN A 125 11.07 11.84 -4.01
CA GLN A 125 10.69 13.09 -4.68
C GLN A 125 9.31 13.60 -4.21
N GLU A 126 8.36 12.70 -4.02
CA GLU A 126 7.02 13.04 -3.52
C GLU A 126 7.06 13.53 -2.07
N ILE A 127 7.88 12.91 -1.20
CA ILE A 127 8.14 13.39 0.17
C ILE A 127 8.67 14.82 0.15
N GLU A 128 9.64 15.11 -0.70
CA GLU A 128 10.22 16.46 -0.80
C GLU A 128 9.22 17.49 -1.30
N THR A 129 8.38 17.11 -2.27
CA THR A 129 7.27 17.93 -2.74
C THR A 129 6.31 18.27 -1.60
N MET A 130 5.88 17.28 -0.83
CA MET A 130 4.97 17.49 0.30
C MET A 130 5.60 18.37 1.40
N ARG A 131 6.89 18.19 1.69
CA ARG A 131 7.62 19.07 2.63
C ARG A 131 7.65 20.51 2.17
N THR A 132 7.91 20.74 0.89
CA THR A 132 7.91 22.07 0.28
C THR A 132 6.52 22.75 0.37
N VAL A 133 5.46 21.98 0.10
CA VAL A 133 4.08 22.47 0.26
C VAL A 133 3.80 22.85 1.70
N LEU A 134 4.14 22.00 2.69
CA LEU A 134 3.94 22.31 4.10
C LEU A 134 4.68 23.58 4.54
N GLN A 135 5.91 23.78 4.07
CA GLN A 135 6.68 25.00 4.34
C GLN A 135 5.99 26.24 3.76
N SER A 136 5.46 26.14 2.54
CA SER A 136 4.75 27.24 1.87
C SER A 136 3.45 27.61 2.59
N LEU A 137 2.67 26.61 3.02
CA LEU A 137 1.42 26.82 3.77
C LEU A 137 1.71 27.45 5.14
N ALA A 138 2.76 26.99 5.84
CA ALA A 138 3.17 27.56 7.12
C ALA A 138 3.62 29.03 6.99
N ALA A 139 4.34 29.38 5.92
CA ALA A 139 4.78 30.74 5.65
C ALA A 139 3.58 31.67 5.36
N ALA A 140 2.56 31.18 4.65
CA ALA A 140 1.34 31.96 4.33
C ALA A 140 0.47 32.24 5.55
N THR A 141 0.53 31.40 6.59
CA THR A 141 -0.23 31.57 7.84
C THR A 141 0.50 32.38 8.90
N SER A 142 1.80 32.66 8.71
CA SER A 142 2.59 33.48 9.64
C SER A 142 2.21 34.95 9.48
N PRO A 143 1.80 35.68 10.57
CA PRO A 143 1.52 37.09 10.49
C PRO A 143 2.80 37.86 10.09
N THR A 144 2.70 38.64 9.02
CA THR A 144 3.77 39.56 8.59
C THR A 144 4.14 40.46 9.78
N ALA A 145 5.36 40.38 10.28
CA ALA A 145 5.85 41.29 11.32
C ALA A 145 5.68 42.73 10.83
N PRO A 146 5.12 43.67 11.65
CA PRO A 146 5.03 45.05 11.25
C PRO A 146 6.45 45.58 11.00
N GLY A 147 6.67 46.17 9.81
CA GLY A 147 7.93 46.77 9.44
C GLY A 147 8.39 47.83 10.45
N PRO A 148 9.68 48.10 10.57
CA PRO A 148 10.22 49.09 11.47
C PRO A 148 9.62 50.49 11.10
N ARG A 149 9.08 51.19 12.09
CA ARG A 149 8.61 52.56 12.01
C ARG A 149 9.78 53.54 11.99
#